data_dfb3c55d69a1e3e8dd2cbef60c036821
#
_entry.id   dfb3c55d69a1e3e8dd2cbef60c036821
#
_cell.length_a   1.000
_cell.length_b   1.000
_cell.length_c   1.000
_cell.angle_alpha   90.00
_cell.angle_beta   90.00
_cell.angle_gamma   90.00
#
_symmetry.space_group_name_H-M   'P 1'
#
loop_
_entity.id
_entity.type
_entity.pdbx_description
1 polymer ?
#
loop_
_entity_poly.entity_id
_entity_poly.type
_entity_poly.pdbx_seq_one_letter_code
_entity_poly.pdbx_strand_id
1 'polypeptide(L)'
;AKKSEKIKGIVINTSGISNNIEMLYEIREKLKDFKQSGKQVYIFIDRLGIQGYYFASIADKIIMDPIGNIVFEGFIMGRSFYKNLLSKIDIGFEELRYFKYKSAVENFSREKMSDADREQRQEIVDGWYEHTKEEISKSRHLSFAEFDDILNNKIFLNPKLALEKGLIDKIGRWSYVEKIMNEYDSKFKNDFVSIKELIEEPKPFDNKWSEPKKNIAIIYAIGDCAMDGGIKARKLVEDLKFAAENSNINAIVLRVDSPGGDGMASDYIAQVVREYKSKKPIIVSQGMLAASGGYWLSMDATKIVSTPVTITASIGVISSWIYDKGMKDSLGISIDFVKKGKYADLGYSWGLPLIGLGLPVRNLSDDEKSQFEQSIKSHYQEFVQMVADGRKMNFDNVEKIAQGRVYLGEKAKNLGLVDEIGGLDFAIELAKKEAGILTDEDVEFIELPKTPFLSFAALITSIFGVEAKDVISPELEHFIFRVKNNGIPMPIMELDYYDFIYGN
;
A
#
# COMPACT_ATOMS: atom_id res chain seq x y z
N ALA A 1 -16.60 -17.21 -13.16
CA ALA A 1 -17.05 -18.19 -12.16
C ALA A 1 -18.49 -17.90 -11.69
N LYS A 2 -18.83 -16.66 -11.25
CA LYS A 2 -20.15 -16.32 -10.71
C LYS A 2 -21.29 -16.62 -11.68
N LYS A 3 -21.18 -16.20 -12.95
CA LYS A 3 -22.19 -16.39 -14.00
C LYS A 3 -22.16 -17.78 -14.67
N SER A 4 -21.14 -18.60 -14.46
CA SER A 4 -21.00 -19.89 -15.12
C SER A 4 -21.85 -20.97 -14.43
N GLU A 5 -22.70 -21.65 -15.15
CA GLU A 5 -23.49 -22.78 -14.64
C GLU A 5 -22.61 -24.02 -14.35
N LYS A 6 -21.45 -24.12 -14.99
CA LYS A 6 -20.49 -25.23 -14.80
C LYS A 6 -19.77 -25.14 -13.46
N ILE A 7 -19.46 -23.92 -12.98
CA ILE A 7 -18.78 -23.70 -11.71
C ILE A 7 -19.80 -23.76 -10.57
N LYS A 8 -19.65 -24.74 -9.68
CA LYS A 8 -20.56 -24.96 -8.54
C LYS A 8 -20.04 -24.39 -7.23
N GLY A 9 -18.73 -24.18 -7.12
CA GLY A 9 -18.09 -23.62 -5.93
C GLY A 9 -16.64 -23.24 -6.19
N ILE A 10 -16.00 -22.69 -5.20
CA ILE A 10 -14.57 -22.34 -5.20
C ILE A 10 -13.91 -23.05 -4.01
N VAL A 11 -12.75 -23.63 -4.24
CA VAL A 11 -11.88 -24.18 -3.19
C VAL A 11 -10.56 -23.45 -3.21
N ILE A 12 -10.15 -22.92 -2.06
CA ILE A 12 -8.91 -22.18 -1.91
C ILE A 12 -8.01 -22.89 -0.90
N ASN A 13 -6.77 -23.13 -1.30
CA ASN A 13 -5.69 -23.52 -0.41
C ASN A 13 -4.92 -22.27 -0.02
N THR A 14 -4.83 -22.00 1.29
CA THR A 14 -4.17 -20.79 1.81
C THR A 14 -2.71 -21.02 2.19
N SER A 15 -2.12 -22.17 1.88
CA SER A 15 -0.69 -22.42 2.13
C SER A 15 0.16 -21.36 1.40
N GLY A 16 0.94 -20.60 2.16
CA GLY A 16 1.79 -19.52 1.62
C GLY A 16 1.03 -18.26 1.18
N ILE A 17 -0.19 -18.02 1.65
CA ILE A 17 -0.93 -16.79 1.35
C ILE A 17 -0.22 -15.58 1.98
N SER A 18 -0.19 -14.47 1.24
CA SER A 18 0.31 -13.18 1.76
C SER A 18 -0.55 -12.67 2.92
N ASN A 19 0.08 -12.00 3.89
CA ASN A 19 -0.59 -11.35 5.01
C ASN A 19 -0.97 -9.88 4.73
N ASN A 20 -0.98 -9.43 3.48
CA ASN A 20 -1.44 -8.08 3.15
C ASN A 20 -2.97 -7.99 3.34
N ILE A 21 -3.40 -7.36 4.42
CA ILE A 21 -4.81 -7.28 4.83
C ILE A 21 -5.69 -6.57 3.78
N GLU A 22 -5.15 -5.62 3.04
CA GLU A 22 -5.87 -4.91 2.00
C GLU A 22 -6.15 -5.81 0.79
N MET A 23 -5.15 -6.55 0.31
CA MET A 23 -5.33 -7.54 -0.76
C MET A 23 -6.31 -8.63 -0.34
N LEU A 24 -6.20 -9.10 0.91
CA LEU A 24 -7.12 -10.08 1.48
C LEU A 24 -8.54 -9.53 1.56
N TYR A 25 -8.71 -8.25 1.90
CA TYR A 25 -10.00 -7.58 1.87
C TYR A 25 -10.61 -7.59 0.45
N GLU A 26 -9.86 -7.19 -0.57
CA GLU A 26 -10.36 -7.14 -1.95
C GLU A 26 -10.81 -8.52 -2.44
N ILE A 27 -10.01 -9.56 -2.20
CA ILE A 27 -10.36 -10.93 -2.58
C ILE A 27 -11.59 -11.40 -1.77
N ARG A 28 -11.65 -11.08 -0.49
CA ARG A 28 -12.78 -11.42 0.38
C ARG A 28 -14.10 -10.80 -0.11
N GLU A 29 -14.09 -9.53 -0.52
CA GLU A 29 -15.27 -8.88 -1.09
C GLU A 29 -15.74 -9.57 -2.39
N LYS A 30 -14.82 -10.01 -3.23
CA LYS A 30 -15.14 -10.82 -4.41
C LYS A 30 -15.74 -12.19 -4.07
N LEU A 31 -15.26 -12.82 -3.01
CA LEU A 31 -15.85 -14.08 -2.52
C LEU A 31 -17.25 -13.83 -1.93
N LYS A 32 -17.48 -12.71 -1.24
CA LYS A 32 -18.84 -12.32 -0.78
C LYS A 32 -19.78 -12.17 -1.98
N ASP A 33 -19.35 -11.48 -3.03
CA ASP A 33 -20.13 -11.33 -4.26
C ASP A 33 -20.39 -12.69 -4.95
N PHE A 34 -19.37 -13.56 -5.02
CA PHE A 34 -19.54 -14.91 -5.56
C PHE A 34 -20.58 -15.72 -4.78
N LYS A 35 -20.56 -15.69 -3.45
CA LYS A 35 -21.51 -16.38 -2.56
C LYS A 35 -22.96 -15.92 -2.79
N GLN A 36 -23.22 -14.68 -3.22
CA GLN A 36 -24.56 -14.20 -3.56
C GLN A 36 -25.21 -14.99 -4.70
N SER A 37 -24.43 -15.69 -5.53
CA SER A 37 -24.97 -16.59 -6.56
C SER A 37 -25.46 -17.93 -6.02
N GLY A 38 -25.43 -18.16 -4.70
CA GLY A 38 -25.78 -19.42 -4.05
C GLY A 38 -24.71 -20.50 -4.14
N LYS A 39 -23.53 -20.17 -4.67
CA LYS A 39 -22.38 -21.07 -4.78
C LYS A 39 -21.52 -21.02 -3.54
N GLN A 40 -20.89 -22.15 -3.21
CA GLN A 40 -20.14 -22.29 -1.96
C GLN A 40 -18.65 -22.00 -2.12
N VAL A 41 -18.06 -21.49 -1.05
CA VAL A 41 -16.64 -21.26 -0.91
C VAL A 41 -16.08 -22.15 0.19
N TYR A 42 -15.11 -22.98 -0.16
CA TYR A 42 -14.37 -23.84 0.76
C TYR A 42 -12.94 -23.30 0.87
N ILE A 43 -12.44 -23.23 2.10
CA ILE A 43 -11.05 -22.81 2.33
C ILE A 43 -10.35 -23.88 3.17
N PHE A 44 -9.21 -24.33 2.65
CA PHE A 44 -8.29 -25.19 3.38
C PHE A 44 -7.19 -24.33 4.00
N ILE A 45 -6.90 -24.60 5.27
CA ILE A 45 -5.85 -23.94 6.04
C ILE A 45 -4.88 -24.94 6.65
N ASP A 46 -3.60 -24.59 6.64
CA ASP A 46 -2.55 -25.31 7.37
C ASP A 46 -2.01 -24.46 8.54
N ARG A 47 -1.48 -23.28 8.25
CA ARG A 47 -0.96 -22.33 9.24
C ARG A 47 -1.37 -20.92 8.85
N LEU A 48 -2.10 -20.24 9.72
CA LEU A 48 -2.50 -18.87 9.50
C LEU A 48 -2.31 -18.02 10.75
N GLY A 49 -1.85 -16.78 10.57
CA GLY A 49 -2.02 -15.71 11.53
C GLY A 49 -3.42 -15.11 11.46
N ILE A 50 -3.69 -14.10 12.28
CA ILE A 50 -5.01 -13.46 12.38
C ILE A 50 -5.47 -12.87 11.04
N GLN A 51 -4.57 -12.26 10.24
CA GLN A 51 -4.91 -11.67 8.94
C GLN A 51 -5.31 -12.75 7.91
N GLY A 52 -4.55 -13.84 7.84
CA GLY A 52 -4.90 -14.98 6.99
C GLY A 52 -6.22 -15.64 7.43
N TYR A 53 -6.47 -15.72 8.74
CA TYR A 53 -7.73 -16.24 9.25
C TYR A 53 -8.90 -15.28 8.99
N TYR A 54 -8.69 -13.96 9.05
CA TYR A 54 -9.67 -12.96 8.61
C TYR A 54 -10.14 -13.27 7.17
N PHE A 55 -9.20 -13.55 6.27
CA PHE A 55 -9.54 -13.97 4.92
C PHE A 55 -10.31 -15.29 4.91
N ALA A 56 -9.81 -16.33 5.60
CA ALA A 56 -10.41 -17.66 5.59
C ALA A 56 -11.82 -17.69 6.19
N SER A 57 -12.11 -16.79 7.14
CA SER A 57 -13.39 -16.77 7.85
C SER A 57 -14.62 -16.55 6.97
N ILE A 58 -14.46 -16.02 5.72
CA ILE A 58 -15.56 -15.84 4.76
C ILE A 58 -16.13 -17.15 4.20
N ALA A 59 -15.37 -18.24 4.28
CA ALA A 59 -15.75 -19.51 3.70
C ALA A 59 -17.06 -20.08 4.30
N ASP A 60 -17.82 -20.79 3.49
CA ASP A 60 -18.95 -21.58 3.97
C ASP A 60 -18.47 -22.78 4.80
N LYS A 61 -17.31 -23.31 4.44
CA LYS A 61 -16.62 -24.38 5.17
C LYS A 61 -15.12 -24.15 5.21
N ILE A 62 -14.56 -24.23 6.40
CA ILE A 62 -13.11 -24.19 6.63
C ILE A 62 -12.62 -25.59 7.03
N ILE A 63 -11.67 -26.11 6.27
CA ILE A 63 -11.02 -27.40 6.52
C ILE A 63 -9.60 -27.11 7.00
N MET A 64 -9.20 -27.66 8.11
CA MET A 64 -7.88 -27.45 8.69
C MET A 64 -7.06 -28.73 8.72
N ASP A 65 -5.77 -28.64 8.35
CA ASP A 65 -4.84 -29.77 8.43
C ASP A 65 -4.77 -30.34 9.85
N PRO A 66 -4.71 -31.68 10.05
CA PRO A 66 -4.67 -32.30 11.38
C PRO A 66 -3.51 -31.87 12.27
N ILE A 67 -2.41 -31.35 11.69
CA ILE A 67 -1.25 -30.81 12.41
C ILE A 67 -1.04 -29.32 12.17
N GLY A 68 -2.06 -28.66 11.60
CA GLY A 68 -2.07 -27.21 11.40
C GLY A 68 -2.27 -26.41 12.69
N ASN A 69 -2.18 -25.12 12.58
CA ASN A 69 -2.50 -24.19 13.68
C ASN A 69 -3.01 -22.86 13.16
N ILE A 70 -3.81 -22.19 14.00
CA ILE A 70 -4.13 -20.77 13.83
C ILE A 70 -3.47 -20.03 14.98
N VAL A 71 -2.81 -18.92 14.67
CA VAL A 71 -2.19 -18.04 15.67
C VAL A 71 -2.96 -16.72 15.70
N PHE A 72 -3.55 -16.40 16.86
CA PHE A 72 -4.28 -15.16 17.06
C PHE A 72 -3.39 -14.18 17.83
N GLU A 73 -2.37 -13.63 17.12
CA GLU A 73 -1.35 -12.74 17.70
C GLU A 73 -1.82 -11.30 17.85
N GLY A 74 -2.91 -10.91 17.20
CA GLY A 74 -3.38 -9.53 17.15
C GLY A 74 -2.59 -8.68 16.15
N PHE A 75 -2.57 -7.35 16.37
CA PHE A 75 -1.90 -6.37 15.52
C PHE A 75 -0.86 -5.58 16.31
N ILE A 76 0.28 -5.34 15.68
CA ILE A 76 1.36 -4.53 16.24
C ILE A 76 1.93 -3.60 15.17
N MET A 77 2.29 -2.39 15.55
CA MET A 77 3.01 -1.46 14.69
C MET A 77 4.14 -0.82 15.49
N GLY A 78 5.33 -1.35 15.34
CA GLY A 78 6.56 -0.89 15.97
C GLY A 78 7.48 -0.14 15.01
N ARG A 79 8.61 0.34 15.51
CA ARG A 79 9.73 0.86 14.72
C ARG A 79 11.03 0.81 15.50
N SER A 80 12.14 0.69 14.78
CA SER A 80 13.50 0.75 15.32
C SER A 80 13.99 2.20 15.36
N PHE A 81 14.84 2.53 16.34
CA PHE A 81 15.43 3.87 16.53
C PHE A 81 16.93 3.82 16.43
N TYR A 82 17.51 4.59 15.51
CA TYR A 82 18.93 4.54 15.14
C TYR A 82 19.74 5.77 15.60
N LYS A 83 19.13 6.73 16.32
CA LYS A 83 19.81 7.93 16.82
C LYS A 83 21.13 7.62 17.54
N ASN A 84 21.08 6.65 18.46
CA ASN A 84 22.27 6.29 19.23
C ASN A 84 23.30 5.53 18.39
N LEU A 85 22.88 4.76 17.39
CA LEU A 85 23.77 4.12 16.43
C LEU A 85 24.53 5.19 15.63
N LEU A 86 23.80 6.15 15.04
CA LEU A 86 24.39 7.25 14.28
C LEU A 86 25.38 8.06 15.13
N SER A 87 25.01 8.33 16.40
CA SER A 87 25.88 9.05 17.32
C SER A 87 27.18 8.29 17.64
N LYS A 88 27.16 6.95 17.70
CA LYS A 88 28.35 6.11 17.96
C LYS A 88 29.32 6.07 16.79
N ILE A 89 28.86 6.32 15.60
CA ILE A 89 29.69 6.39 14.38
C ILE A 89 29.89 7.84 13.91
N ASP A 90 29.68 8.82 14.80
CA ASP A 90 29.87 10.24 14.58
C ASP A 90 29.16 10.78 13.33
N ILE A 91 27.96 10.27 13.04
CA ILE A 91 27.03 10.83 12.06
C ILE A 91 26.00 11.67 12.81
N GLY A 92 25.81 12.90 12.37
CA GLY A 92 24.79 13.81 12.86
C GLY A 92 23.49 13.70 12.04
N PHE A 93 22.37 13.86 12.71
CA PHE A 93 21.05 13.89 12.10
C PHE A 93 20.24 15.07 12.66
N GLU A 94 19.78 15.95 11.78
CA GLU A 94 18.89 17.06 12.11
C GLU A 94 17.49 16.76 11.55
N GLU A 95 16.48 16.74 12.42
CA GLU A 95 15.07 16.58 12.05
C GLU A 95 14.48 17.95 11.71
N LEU A 96 14.10 18.19 10.46
CA LEU A 96 13.45 19.41 10.00
C LEU A 96 11.93 19.17 9.92
N ARG A 97 11.30 19.05 11.06
CA ARG A 97 9.89 18.73 11.27
C ARG A 97 9.18 19.87 11.96
N TYR A 98 8.13 20.36 11.34
CA TYR A 98 7.32 21.49 11.85
C TYR A 98 5.85 21.16 12.05
N PHE A 99 5.44 19.91 11.74
CA PHE A 99 4.05 19.43 11.79
C PHE A 99 3.91 18.25 12.73
N LYS A 100 2.84 18.30 13.56
CA LYS A 100 2.67 17.42 14.74
C LYS A 100 2.81 15.92 14.42
N TYR A 101 2.15 15.46 13.36
CA TYR A 101 2.07 14.03 13.02
C TYR A 101 3.04 13.57 11.92
N LYS A 102 3.85 14.49 11.33
CA LYS A 102 4.80 14.12 10.27
C LYS A 102 6.07 13.51 10.84
N SER A 103 5.99 12.26 11.29
CA SER A 103 7.00 11.55 12.08
C SER A 103 8.00 10.72 11.26
N ALA A 104 8.02 10.87 9.93
CA ALA A 104 8.75 10.02 8.98
C ALA A 104 10.26 9.87 9.21
N VAL A 105 10.89 10.69 10.07
CA VAL A 105 12.33 10.63 10.37
C VAL A 105 12.65 10.45 11.86
N GLU A 106 11.64 10.22 12.68
CA GLU A 106 11.84 10.03 14.13
C GLU A 106 12.79 8.88 14.47
N ASN A 107 12.85 7.85 13.64
CA ASN A 107 13.73 6.71 13.80
C ASN A 107 15.22 7.08 13.82
N PHE A 108 15.61 8.19 13.20
CA PHE A 108 16.99 8.67 13.19
C PHE A 108 17.25 9.80 14.18
N SER A 109 16.19 10.52 14.61
CA SER A 109 16.32 11.69 15.50
C SER A 109 16.00 11.40 16.97
N ARG A 110 15.26 10.32 17.25
CA ARG A 110 14.73 10.00 18.58
C ARG A 110 15.15 8.62 19.04
N GLU A 111 14.87 8.31 20.31
CA GLU A 111 15.10 7.00 20.94
C GLU A 111 13.80 6.22 21.17
N LYS A 112 12.65 6.88 20.97
CA LYS A 112 11.29 6.35 21.09
C LYS A 112 10.32 7.20 20.30
N MET A 113 9.16 6.65 19.98
CA MET A 113 8.06 7.37 19.34
C MET A 113 7.68 8.63 20.11
N SER A 114 7.38 9.71 19.39
CA SER A 114 6.67 10.84 19.97
C SER A 114 5.25 10.44 20.36
N ASP A 115 4.60 11.23 21.22
CA ASP A 115 3.20 10.98 21.60
C ASP A 115 2.28 11.03 20.36
N ALA A 116 2.55 11.93 19.42
CA ALA A 116 1.79 12.04 18.17
C ALA A 116 1.98 10.82 17.25
N ASP A 117 3.21 10.29 17.13
CA ASP A 117 3.48 9.07 16.35
C ASP A 117 2.80 7.86 17.01
N ARG A 118 2.90 7.74 18.33
CA ARG A 118 2.22 6.68 19.08
C ARG A 118 0.70 6.75 18.92
N GLU A 119 0.11 7.96 19.02
CA GLU A 119 -1.32 8.19 18.84
C GLU A 119 -1.81 7.68 17.48
N GLN A 120 -1.16 8.09 16.39
CA GLN A 120 -1.63 7.72 15.06
C GLN A 120 -1.40 6.23 14.74
N ARG A 121 -0.30 5.61 15.22
CA ARG A 121 -0.07 4.17 15.05
C ARG A 121 -1.07 3.35 15.85
N GLN A 122 -1.41 3.78 17.06
CA GLN A 122 -2.42 3.11 17.85
C GLN A 122 -3.79 3.16 17.16
N GLU A 123 -4.18 4.30 16.61
CA GLU A 123 -5.45 4.45 15.86
C GLU A 123 -5.52 3.49 14.66
N ILE A 124 -4.39 3.27 13.96
CA ILE A 124 -4.33 2.31 12.84
C ILE A 124 -4.47 0.88 13.35
N VAL A 125 -3.71 0.51 14.38
CA VAL A 125 -3.76 -0.84 14.98
C VAL A 125 -5.16 -1.15 15.52
N ASP A 126 -5.76 -0.20 16.22
CA ASP A 126 -7.12 -0.32 16.74
C ASP A 126 -8.14 -0.49 15.59
N GLY A 127 -8.02 0.29 14.52
CA GLY A 127 -8.91 0.19 13.38
C GLY A 127 -8.79 -1.14 12.63
N TRP A 128 -7.59 -1.66 12.42
CA TRP A 128 -7.41 -2.99 11.83
C TRP A 128 -7.96 -4.09 12.76
N TYR A 129 -7.76 -3.95 14.06
CA TYR A 129 -8.29 -4.86 15.05
C TYR A 129 -9.83 -4.89 15.01
N GLU A 130 -10.48 -3.75 15.12
CA GLU A 130 -11.95 -3.67 15.15
C GLU A 130 -12.57 -4.17 13.85
N HIS A 131 -12.01 -3.80 12.68
CA HIS A 131 -12.46 -4.30 11.38
C HIS A 131 -12.35 -5.84 11.30
N THR A 132 -11.21 -6.39 11.71
CA THR A 132 -10.97 -7.84 11.68
C THR A 132 -11.89 -8.59 12.66
N LYS A 133 -12.07 -8.06 13.86
CA LYS A 133 -12.97 -8.58 14.89
C LYS A 133 -14.41 -8.61 14.39
N GLU A 134 -14.90 -7.53 13.82
CA GLU A 134 -16.27 -7.45 13.30
C GLU A 134 -16.50 -8.49 12.21
N GLU A 135 -15.61 -8.56 11.22
CA GLU A 135 -15.73 -9.44 10.06
C GLU A 135 -15.60 -10.93 10.42
N ILE A 136 -14.68 -11.30 11.31
CA ILE A 136 -14.53 -12.67 11.79
C ILE A 136 -15.75 -13.07 12.64
N SER A 137 -16.14 -12.23 13.59
CA SER A 137 -17.27 -12.49 14.48
C SER A 137 -18.57 -12.71 13.69
N LYS A 138 -18.83 -11.83 12.71
CA LYS A 138 -19.99 -11.94 11.81
C LYS A 138 -19.96 -13.24 10.99
N SER A 139 -18.80 -13.59 10.43
CA SER A 139 -18.66 -14.73 9.52
C SER A 139 -18.72 -16.07 10.27
N ARG A 140 -18.24 -16.12 11.50
CA ARG A 140 -18.16 -17.34 12.33
C ARG A 140 -19.20 -17.39 13.45
N HIS A 141 -20.10 -16.41 13.49
CA HIS A 141 -21.17 -16.30 14.50
C HIS A 141 -20.65 -16.27 15.94
N LEU A 142 -19.51 -15.57 16.14
CA LEU A 142 -18.93 -15.33 17.45
C LEU A 142 -19.45 -14.01 18.03
N SER A 143 -19.67 -13.97 19.33
CA SER A 143 -19.78 -12.69 20.03
C SER A 143 -18.42 -11.98 20.09
N PHE A 144 -18.41 -10.67 20.24
CA PHE A 144 -17.15 -9.92 20.42
C PHE A 144 -16.39 -10.36 21.67
N ALA A 145 -17.11 -10.75 22.73
CA ALA A 145 -16.47 -11.27 23.94
C ALA A 145 -15.77 -12.63 23.72
N GLU A 146 -16.36 -13.53 22.92
CA GLU A 146 -15.70 -14.79 22.55
C GLU A 146 -14.47 -14.54 21.68
N PHE A 147 -14.54 -13.61 20.73
CA PHE A 147 -13.38 -13.21 19.93
C PHE A 147 -12.25 -12.67 20.83
N ASP A 148 -12.58 -11.76 21.74
CA ASP A 148 -11.60 -11.16 22.67
C ASP A 148 -11.02 -12.22 23.62
N ASP A 149 -11.82 -13.20 24.08
CA ASP A 149 -11.33 -14.32 24.90
C ASP A 149 -10.34 -15.19 24.12
N ILE A 150 -10.63 -15.49 22.85
CA ILE A 150 -9.72 -16.26 22.00
C ILE A 150 -8.41 -15.50 21.82
N LEU A 151 -8.46 -14.23 21.44
CA LEU A 151 -7.27 -13.43 21.15
C LEU A 151 -6.39 -13.23 22.39
N ASN A 152 -6.99 -12.97 23.56
CA ASN A 152 -6.22 -12.64 24.76
C ASN A 152 -5.78 -13.89 25.57
N ASN A 153 -6.45 -15.04 25.40
CA ASN A 153 -6.23 -16.20 26.24
C ASN A 153 -5.84 -17.48 25.47
N LYS A 154 -5.86 -17.48 24.12
CA LYS A 154 -5.63 -18.66 23.28
C LYS A 154 -4.74 -18.36 22.08
N ILE A 155 -3.47 -18.08 22.33
CA ILE A 155 -2.52 -17.68 21.27
C ILE A 155 -2.38 -18.74 20.16
N PHE A 156 -2.38 -20.04 20.53
CA PHE A 156 -2.29 -21.15 19.58
C PHE A 156 -3.57 -21.99 19.59
N LEU A 157 -4.22 -22.07 18.46
CA LEU A 157 -5.42 -22.84 18.25
C LEU A 157 -5.06 -24.08 17.40
N ASN A 158 -4.87 -25.20 18.05
CA ASN A 158 -4.75 -26.47 17.36
C ASN A 158 -6.09 -26.88 16.72
N PRO A 159 -6.14 -27.87 15.80
CA PRO A 159 -7.35 -28.19 15.05
C PRO A 159 -8.55 -28.58 15.93
N LYS A 160 -8.31 -29.26 17.04
CA LYS A 160 -9.38 -29.66 17.97
C LYS A 160 -10.02 -28.48 18.66
N LEU A 161 -9.18 -27.58 19.18
CA LEU A 161 -9.65 -26.35 19.85
C LEU A 161 -10.30 -25.39 18.83
N ALA A 162 -9.75 -25.26 17.63
CA ALA A 162 -10.35 -24.44 16.57
C ALA A 162 -11.74 -24.96 16.16
N LEU A 163 -11.93 -26.28 16.09
CA LEU A 163 -13.22 -26.92 15.82
C LEU A 163 -14.20 -26.67 16.97
N GLU A 164 -13.76 -26.89 18.22
CA GLU A 164 -14.57 -26.65 19.44
C GLU A 164 -15.04 -25.17 19.52
N LYS A 165 -14.19 -24.23 19.18
CA LYS A 165 -14.52 -22.80 19.17
C LYS A 165 -15.31 -22.34 17.93
N GLY A 166 -15.66 -23.23 17.02
CA GLY A 166 -16.41 -22.88 15.79
C GLY A 166 -15.60 -22.10 14.75
N LEU A 167 -14.26 -22.04 14.91
CA LEU A 167 -13.39 -21.35 13.96
C LEU A 167 -13.17 -22.15 12.68
N ILE A 168 -13.30 -23.47 12.71
CA ILE A 168 -13.25 -24.36 11.55
C ILE A 168 -14.43 -25.31 11.56
N ASP A 169 -14.70 -25.94 10.41
CA ASP A 169 -15.83 -26.86 10.23
C ASP A 169 -15.39 -28.33 10.18
N LYS A 170 -14.16 -28.60 9.76
CA LYS A 170 -13.65 -29.97 9.60
C LYS A 170 -12.13 -30.01 9.77
N ILE A 171 -11.65 -31.15 10.33
CA ILE A 171 -10.23 -31.48 10.34
C ILE A 171 -9.99 -32.48 9.21
N GLY A 172 -9.04 -32.18 8.32
CA GLY A 172 -8.72 -33.04 7.19
C GLY A 172 -7.52 -32.55 6.40
N ARG A 173 -6.91 -33.44 5.61
CA ARG A 173 -5.77 -33.10 4.76
C ARG A 173 -6.21 -32.55 3.41
N TRP A 174 -5.39 -31.69 2.81
CA TRP A 174 -5.63 -31.17 1.47
C TRP A 174 -5.87 -32.28 0.44
N SER A 175 -5.13 -33.38 0.50
CA SER A 175 -5.30 -34.53 -0.39
C SER A 175 -6.67 -35.23 -0.32
N TYR A 176 -7.46 -34.94 0.73
CA TYR A 176 -8.81 -35.48 0.90
C TYR A 176 -9.90 -34.42 0.76
N VAL A 177 -9.55 -33.21 0.34
CA VAL A 177 -10.49 -32.09 0.27
C VAL A 177 -11.70 -32.39 -0.61
N GLU A 178 -11.51 -33.05 -1.75
CA GLU A 178 -12.59 -33.49 -2.62
C GLU A 178 -13.58 -34.43 -1.92
N LYS A 179 -13.07 -35.43 -1.19
CA LYS A 179 -13.89 -36.35 -0.43
C LYS A 179 -14.69 -35.63 0.65
N ILE A 180 -14.04 -34.70 1.34
CA ILE A 180 -14.67 -33.89 2.39
C ILE A 180 -15.76 -33.00 1.79
N MET A 181 -15.54 -32.39 0.63
CA MET A 181 -16.58 -31.60 -0.05
C MET A 181 -17.77 -32.45 -0.48
N ASN A 182 -17.54 -33.66 -0.97
CA ASN A 182 -18.61 -34.58 -1.36
C ASN A 182 -19.45 -35.03 -0.16
N GLU A 183 -18.91 -35.01 1.07
CA GLU A 183 -19.68 -35.26 2.30
C GLU A 183 -20.67 -34.11 2.59
N TYR A 184 -20.31 -32.85 2.22
CA TYR A 184 -21.20 -31.72 2.41
C TYR A 184 -22.21 -31.52 1.28
N ASP A 185 -21.82 -31.81 0.05
CA ASP A 185 -22.71 -31.74 -1.13
C ASP A 185 -22.32 -32.80 -2.18
N SER A 186 -23.17 -33.82 -2.31
CA SER A 186 -22.98 -34.91 -3.29
C SER A 186 -23.06 -34.51 -4.75
N LYS A 187 -23.36 -33.24 -5.04
CA LYS A 187 -23.35 -32.67 -6.41
C LYS A 187 -21.97 -32.34 -6.91
N PHE A 188 -20.95 -32.25 -6.03
CA PHE A 188 -19.57 -32.10 -6.44
C PHE A 188 -19.04 -33.40 -7.02
N LYS A 189 -19.18 -33.58 -8.33
CA LYS A 189 -18.50 -34.66 -9.06
C LYS A 189 -17.17 -34.12 -9.60
N ASN A 190 -16.13 -34.57 -9.05
CA ASN A 190 -14.71 -34.76 -9.40
C ASN A 190 -14.04 -33.99 -10.57
N ASP A 191 -14.51 -32.82 -10.98
CA ASP A 191 -13.85 -32.02 -12.02
C ASP A 191 -13.36 -30.70 -11.41
N PHE A 192 -12.21 -30.74 -10.71
CA PHE A 192 -11.53 -29.54 -10.30
C PHE A 192 -10.81 -28.93 -11.50
N VAL A 193 -11.13 -27.67 -11.80
CA VAL A 193 -10.45 -26.87 -12.81
C VAL A 193 -9.62 -25.81 -12.11
N SER A 194 -8.36 -25.73 -12.43
CA SER A 194 -7.50 -24.67 -11.88
C SER A 194 -7.89 -23.30 -12.44
N ILE A 195 -7.61 -22.25 -11.68
CA ILE A 195 -7.81 -20.87 -12.16
C ILE A 195 -7.03 -20.63 -13.49
N LYS A 196 -5.83 -21.22 -13.61
CA LYS A 196 -5.00 -21.10 -14.80
C LYS A 196 -5.69 -21.71 -16.03
N GLU A 197 -6.25 -22.91 -15.89
CA GLU A 197 -7.02 -23.55 -16.96
C GLU A 197 -8.25 -22.75 -17.36
N LEU A 198 -8.95 -22.13 -16.39
CA LEU A 198 -10.10 -21.27 -16.67
C LEU A 198 -9.74 -19.99 -17.43
N ILE A 199 -8.55 -19.45 -17.20
CA ILE A 199 -8.06 -18.24 -17.88
C ILE A 199 -7.53 -18.60 -19.27
N GLU A 200 -6.90 -19.74 -19.42
CA GLU A 200 -6.31 -20.24 -20.67
C GLU A 200 -7.35 -20.91 -21.60
N GLU A 201 -8.60 -21.13 -21.15
CA GLU A 201 -9.67 -21.64 -22.03
C GLU A 201 -9.80 -20.70 -23.24
N PRO A 202 -9.60 -21.21 -24.49
CA PRO A 202 -9.78 -20.38 -25.67
C PRO A 202 -11.20 -19.86 -25.69
N LYS A 203 -11.35 -18.55 -25.59
CA LYS A 203 -12.68 -17.95 -25.80
C LYS A 203 -13.12 -18.29 -27.22
N PRO A 204 -14.34 -18.82 -27.44
CA PRO A 204 -14.84 -19.03 -28.78
C PRO A 204 -14.67 -17.76 -29.59
N PHE A 205 -14.19 -17.87 -30.83
CA PHE A 205 -14.12 -16.73 -31.74
C PHE A 205 -15.52 -16.10 -31.79
N ASP A 206 -15.64 -14.91 -31.24
CA ASP A 206 -16.86 -14.15 -31.36
C ASP A 206 -16.90 -13.54 -32.77
N ASN A 207 -17.54 -14.27 -33.70
CA ASN A 207 -17.79 -13.82 -35.06
C ASN A 207 -18.85 -12.72 -35.13
N LYS A 208 -19.30 -12.16 -33.99
CA LYS A 208 -20.18 -11.02 -33.98
C LYS A 208 -19.39 -9.80 -34.43
N TRP A 209 -19.75 -9.24 -35.52
CA TRP A 209 -19.39 -7.88 -35.93
C TRP A 209 -20.09 -6.92 -34.93
N SER A 210 -19.66 -6.94 -33.69
CA SER A 210 -20.16 -6.09 -32.64
C SER A 210 -19.43 -4.75 -32.67
N GLU A 211 -20.11 -3.71 -32.18
CA GLU A 211 -19.43 -2.44 -31.91
C GLU A 211 -18.15 -2.66 -31.10
N PRO A 212 -17.13 -1.81 -31.32
CA PRO A 212 -15.89 -1.91 -30.53
C PRO A 212 -16.24 -1.90 -29.05
N LYS A 213 -15.73 -2.87 -28.28
CA LYS A 213 -15.93 -2.90 -26.84
C LYS A 213 -15.39 -1.63 -26.21
N LYS A 214 -16.09 -1.14 -25.21
CA LYS A 214 -15.61 -0.03 -24.39
C LYS A 214 -14.41 -0.50 -23.55
N ASN A 215 -13.42 0.36 -23.41
CA ASN A 215 -12.19 0.05 -22.70
C ASN A 215 -12.04 0.90 -21.45
N ILE A 216 -11.49 0.31 -20.40
CA ILE A 216 -11.04 0.99 -19.20
C ILE A 216 -9.53 0.81 -19.08
N ALA A 217 -8.79 1.91 -18.94
CA ALA A 217 -7.38 1.82 -18.63
C ALA A 217 -7.17 1.64 -17.12
N ILE A 218 -6.36 0.65 -16.74
CA ILE A 218 -5.88 0.49 -15.37
C ILE A 218 -4.41 0.90 -15.38
N ILE A 219 -4.07 1.92 -14.61
CA ILE A 219 -2.73 2.49 -14.56
C ILE A 219 -2.20 2.33 -13.14
N TYR A 220 -0.98 1.79 -12.99
CA TYR A 220 -0.41 1.48 -11.70
C TYR A 220 0.61 2.53 -11.26
N ALA A 221 0.38 3.16 -10.11
CA ALA A 221 1.28 4.05 -9.40
C ALA A 221 1.73 3.37 -8.10
N ILE A 222 2.71 2.46 -8.21
CA ILE A 222 3.17 1.60 -7.11
C ILE A 222 4.61 1.95 -6.75
N GLY A 223 4.88 2.18 -5.47
CA GLY A 223 6.18 2.51 -4.90
C GLY A 223 6.36 4.00 -4.62
N ASP A 224 7.60 4.42 -4.34
CA ASP A 224 7.92 5.80 -3.97
C ASP A 224 7.63 6.78 -5.10
N CYS A 225 7.13 7.96 -4.77
CA CYS A 225 7.01 9.05 -5.72
C CYS A 225 8.41 9.55 -6.10
N ALA A 226 8.83 9.24 -7.32
CA ALA A 226 10.08 9.70 -7.89
C ALA A 226 9.95 9.90 -9.42
N MET A 227 10.79 10.77 -9.99
CA MET A 227 10.69 11.11 -11.42
C MET A 227 11.01 9.92 -12.33
N ASP A 228 12.07 9.15 -12.01
CA ASP A 228 12.57 8.05 -12.87
C ASP A 228 12.72 6.71 -12.11
N GLY A 229 12.51 6.70 -10.79
CA GLY A 229 12.46 5.52 -9.92
C GLY A 229 11.05 5.27 -9.40
N GLY A 230 10.85 4.28 -8.54
CA GLY A 230 9.56 3.99 -7.92
C GLY A 230 8.41 4.00 -8.94
N ILE A 231 7.45 4.93 -8.77
CA ILE A 231 6.31 5.10 -9.67
C ILE A 231 6.69 5.65 -11.06
N LYS A 232 7.93 6.08 -11.29
CA LYS A 232 8.42 6.63 -12.56
C LYS A 232 7.50 7.71 -13.13
N ALA A 233 7.37 8.83 -12.41
CA ALA A 233 6.36 9.86 -12.65
C ALA A 233 6.32 10.35 -14.12
N ARG A 234 7.49 10.49 -14.82
CA ARG A 234 7.51 10.87 -16.23
C ARG A 234 6.79 9.85 -17.10
N LYS A 235 7.04 8.56 -16.88
CA LYS A 235 6.39 7.50 -17.64
C LYS A 235 4.91 7.38 -17.30
N LEU A 236 4.56 7.49 -16.02
CA LEU A 236 3.17 7.46 -15.57
C LEU A 236 2.34 8.59 -16.19
N VAL A 237 2.91 9.78 -16.29
CA VAL A 237 2.28 10.93 -16.97
C VAL A 237 2.06 10.66 -18.46
N GLU A 238 3.01 10.03 -19.16
CA GLU A 238 2.81 9.62 -20.55
C GLU A 238 1.67 8.60 -20.69
N ASP A 239 1.61 7.62 -19.81
CA ASP A 239 0.57 6.59 -19.80
C ASP A 239 -0.82 7.19 -19.49
N LEU A 240 -0.90 8.13 -18.52
CA LEU A 240 -2.12 8.88 -18.21
C LEU A 240 -2.61 9.71 -19.41
N LYS A 241 -1.72 10.46 -20.06
CA LYS A 241 -2.04 11.27 -21.25
C LYS A 241 -2.50 10.39 -22.40
N PHE A 242 -1.77 9.30 -22.67
CA PHE A 242 -2.17 8.32 -23.68
C PHE A 242 -3.58 7.78 -23.41
N ALA A 243 -3.86 7.35 -22.19
CA ALA A 243 -5.17 6.82 -21.83
C ALA A 243 -6.27 7.90 -21.90
N ALA A 244 -5.97 9.13 -21.51
CA ALA A 244 -6.91 10.23 -21.52
C ALA A 244 -7.26 10.73 -22.94
N GLU A 245 -6.30 10.72 -23.85
CA GLU A 245 -6.48 11.20 -25.23
C GLU A 245 -6.99 10.11 -26.19
N ASN A 246 -6.83 8.84 -25.86
CA ASN A 246 -7.27 7.73 -26.70
C ASN A 246 -8.81 7.60 -26.67
N SER A 247 -9.44 7.83 -27.82
CA SER A 247 -10.92 7.77 -27.97
C SER A 247 -11.52 6.39 -27.67
N ASN A 248 -10.74 5.32 -27.78
CA ASN A 248 -11.19 3.95 -27.47
C ASN A 248 -11.21 3.64 -25.97
N ILE A 249 -10.62 4.50 -25.12
CA ILE A 249 -10.64 4.37 -23.67
C ILE A 249 -11.73 5.29 -23.11
N ASN A 250 -12.63 4.74 -22.32
CA ASN A 250 -13.80 5.46 -21.81
C ASN A 250 -13.60 6.00 -20.39
N ALA A 251 -12.79 5.33 -19.57
CA ALA A 251 -12.43 5.75 -18.23
C ALA A 251 -11.03 5.27 -17.84
N ILE A 252 -10.47 5.88 -16.80
CA ILE A 252 -9.17 5.52 -16.23
C ILE A 252 -9.38 5.15 -14.76
N VAL A 253 -8.80 4.03 -14.35
CA VAL A 253 -8.60 3.66 -12.95
C VAL A 253 -7.12 3.79 -12.64
N LEU A 254 -6.77 4.72 -11.76
CA LEU A 254 -5.40 4.90 -11.26
C LEU A 254 -5.25 4.15 -9.93
N ARG A 255 -4.58 3.01 -9.96
CA ARG A 255 -4.26 2.22 -8.76
C ARG A 255 -3.04 2.83 -8.08
N VAL A 256 -3.23 3.35 -6.87
CA VAL A 256 -2.19 4.02 -6.09
C VAL A 256 -1.81 3.19 -4.88
N ASP A 257 -0.55 2.81 -4.80
CA ASP A 257 0.04 2.15 -3.64
C ASP A 257 1.43 2.75 -3.38
N SER A 258 1.46 3.84 -2.59
CA SER A 258 2.64 4.71 -2.46
C SER A 258 2.73 5.39 -1.09
N PRO A 259 3.90 5.39 -0.45
CA PRO A 259 4.17 6.16 0.78
C PRO A 259 4.35 7.66 0.52
N GLY A 260 4.37 8.09 -0.75
CA GLY A 260 4.80 9.41 -1.15
C GLY A 260 6.26 9.44 -1.58
N GLY A 261 6.91 10.59 -1.46
CA GLY A 261 8.31 10.77 -1.86
C GLY A 261 8.61 12.19 -2.35
N ASP A 262 9.05 12.33 -3.59
CA ASP A 262 9.33 13.61 -4.22
C ASP A 262 8.03 14.39 -4.52
N GLY A 263 7.93 15.62 -3.99
CA GLY A 263 6.77 16.49 -4.19
C GLY A 263 6.59 16.90 -5.65
N MET A 264 7.70 17.13 -6.38
CA MET A 264 7.65 17.48 -7.80
C MET A 264 7.09 16.32 -8.62
N ALA A 265 7.51 15.08 -8.34
CA ALA A 265 6.98 13.89 -9.00
C ALA A 265 5.48 13.70 -8.74
N SER A 266 5.06 13.94 -7.50
CA SER A 266 3.64 13.85 -7.09
C SER A 266 2.79 14.91 -7.77
N ASP A 267 3.25 16.15 -7.80
CA ASP A 267 2.53 17.27 -8.44
C ASP A 267 2.46 17.10 -9.97
N TYR A 268 3.53 16.59 -10.59
CA TYR A 268 3.58 16.35 -12.03
C TYR A 268 2.49 15.36 -12.49
N ILE A 269 2.17 14.35 -11.65
CA ILE A 269 1.08 13.43 -11.89
C ILE A 269 -0.28 14.08 -11.58
N ALA A 270 -0.41 14.75 -10.42
CA ALA A 270 -1.62 15.41 -10.00
C ALA A 270 -2.11 16.44 -11.02
N GLN A 271 -1.17 17.20 -11.63
CA GLN A 271 -1.49 18.14 -12.69
C GLN A 271 -2.21 17.48 -13.87
N VAL A 272 -1.74 16.32 -14.32
CA VAL A 272 -2.36 15.59 -15.43
C VAL A 272 -3.74 15.04 -15.03
N VAL A 273 -3.87 14.51 -13.83
CA VAL A 273 -5.17 14.06 -13.29
C VAL A 273 -6.16 15.22 -13.28
N ARG A 274 -5.74 16.40 -12.79
CA ARG A 274 -6.56 17.63 -12.74
C ARG A 274 -6.99 18.11 -14.13
N GLU A 275 -6.08 18.10 -15.09
CA GLU A 275 -6.32 18.55 -16.46
C GLU A 275 -7.32 17.64 -17.19
N TYR A 276 -7.20 16.32 -17.03
CA TYR A 276 -7.94 15.38 -17.85
C TYR A 276 -9.24 14.84 -17.20
N LYS A 277 -9.44 14.99 -15.89
CA LYS A 277 -10.64 14.48 -15.21
C LYS A 277 -11.97 15.04 -15.73
N SER A 278 -11.96 16.23 -16.34
CA SER A 278 -13.14 16.83 -16.97
C SER A 278 -13.43 16.28 -18.36
N LYS A 279 -12.44 15.69 -19.03
CA LYS A 279 -12.57 15.09 -20.37
C LYS A 279 -12.93 13.61 -20.27
N LYS A 280 -12.38 12.91 -19.26
CA LYS A 280 -12.55 11.48 -19.06
C LYS A 280 -12.51 11.16 -17.56
N PRO A 281 -13.45 10.37 -17.02
CA PRO A 281 -13.43 10.00 -15.61
C PRO A 281 -12.11 9.34 -15.23
N ILE A 282 -11.48 9.83 -14.16
CA ILE A 282 -10.29 9.25 -13.55
C ILE A 282 -10.64 8.88 -12.11
N ILE A 283 -10.74 7.59 -11.84
CA ILE A 283 -11.05 7.05 -10.53
C ILE A 283 -9.74 6.59 -9.90
N VAL A 284 -9.42 7.09 -8.73
CA VAL A 284 -8.30 6.56 -7.94
C VAL A 284 -8.78 5.39 -7.10
N SER A 285 -8.07 4.26 -7.19
CA SER A 285 -8.18 3.12 -6.28
C SER A 285 -6.95 3.07 -5.41
N GLN A 286 -7.10 3.35 -4.13
CA GLN A 286 -6.02 3.29 -3.16
C GLN A 286 -5.80 1.83 -2.71
N GLY A 287 -4.55 1.37 -2.76
CA GLY A 287 -4.11 0.08 -2.24
C GLY A 287 -3.94 0.09 -0.73
N MET A 288 -2.97 -0.67 -0.24
CA MET A 288 -2.69 -0.71 1.20
C MET A 288 -2.23 0.65 1.72
N LEU A 289 -1.51 1.41 0.90
CA LEU A 289 -0.92 2.68 1.27
C LEU A 289 -1.10 3.71 0.15
N ALA A 290 -1.72 4.85 0.45
CA ALA A 290 -1.81 5.99 -0.46
C ALA A 290 -1.65 7.28 0.34
N ALA A 291 -0.43 7.52 0.80
CA ALA A 291 -0.17 8.55 1.78
C ALA A 291 0.80 9.62 1.26
N SER A 292 0.68 10.82 1.78
CA SER A 292 1.57 11.95 1.52
C SER A 292 1.65 12.26 0.01
N GLY A 293 2.76 12.07 -0.69
CA GLY A 293 2.83 12.18 -2.15
C GLY A 293 1.84 11.26 -2.88
N GLY A 294 1.58 10.05 -2.34
CA GLY A 294 0.57 9.14 -2.86
C GLY A 294 -0.87 9.68 -2.71
N TYR A 295 -1.14 10.44 -1.66
CA TYR A 295 -2.39 11.18 -1.54
C TYR A 295 -2.42 12.42 -2.44
N TRP A 296 -1.28 13.12 -2.58
CA TRP A 296 -1.14 14.28 -3.46
C TRP A 296 -1.56 13.97 -4.89
N LEU A 297 -1.04 12.89 -5.47
CA LEU A 297 -1.42 12.49 -6.84
C LEU A 297 -2.86 11.98 -6.95
N SER A 298 -3.53 11.70 -5.82
CA SER A 298 -4.90 11.17 -5.77
C SER A 298 -5.96 12.27 -5.62
N MET A 299 -5.63 13.39 -4.96
CA MET A 299 -6.60 14.36 -4.43
C MET A 299 -7.49 15.02 -5.48
N ASP A 300 -7.02 15.12 -6.73
CA ASP A 300 -7.71 15.74 -7.85
C ASP A 300 -8.58 14.78 -8.68
N ALA A 301 -8.60 13.48 -8.37
CA ALA A 301 -9.39 12.49 -9.11
C ALA A 301 -10.88 12.83 -9.18
N THR A 302 -11.59 12.26 -10.15
CA THR A 302 -13.06 12.35 -10.22
C THR A 302 -13.68 11.77 -8.96
N LYS A 303 -13.17 10.61 -8.51
CA LYS A 303 -13.49 9.97 -7.23
C LYS A 303 -12.28 9.24 -6.70
N ILE A 304 -12.18 9.18 -5.37
CA ILE A 304 -11.19 8.39 -4.65
C ILE A 304 -11.89 7.25 -3.94
N VAL A 305 -11.47 6.04 -4.21
CA VAL A 305 -11.93 4.80 -3.58
C VAL A 305 -10.80 4.25 -2.70
N SER A 306 -11.12 3.87 -1.48
CA SER A 306 -10.19 3.32 -0.51
C SER A 306 -10.81 2.14 0.22
N THR A 307 -10.01 1.15 0.63
CA THR A 307 -10.53 0.07 1.47
C THR A 307 -10.64 0.54 2.93
N PRO A 308 -11.41 -0.13 3.80
CA PRO A 308 -11.50 0.22 5.22
C PRO A 308 -10.13 0.22 5.91
N VAL A 309 -9.23 -0.63 5.45
CA VAL A 309 -7.92 -0.92 6.07
C VAL A 309 -6.75 -0.17 5.42
N THR A 310 -6.98 0.52 4.32
CA THR A 310 -5.98 1.37 3.64
C THR A 310 -5.49 2.49 4.55
N ILE A 311 -4.19 2.71 4.58
CA ILE A 311 -3.57 3.89 5.22
C ILE A 311 -3.46 5.01 4.20
N THR A 312 -4.05 6.19 4.48
CA THR A 312 -4.08 7.30 3.53
C THR A 312 -3.85 8.67 4.21
N ALA A 313 -3.94 9.74 3.44
CA ALA A 313 -3.69 11.13 3.83
C ALA A 313 -2.21 11.43 4.07
N SER A 314 -1.74 11.59 5.31
CA SER A 314 -0.38 12.09 5.64
C SER A 314 -0.07 13.44 4.97
N ILE A 315 -1.06 14.36 4.92
CA ILE A 315 -0.94 15.68 4.30
C ILE A 315 0.06 16.50 5.11
N GLY A 316 1.30 16.56 4.63
CA GLY A 316 2.40 17.19 5.33
C GLY A 316 3.74 17.00 4.64
N VAL A 317 4.68 17.87 4.94
CA VAL A 317 6.03 17.91 4.36
C VAL A 317 7.06 17.77 5.47
N ILE A 318 8.13 17.07 5.23
CA ILE A 318 9.25 16.90 6.15
C ILE A 318 10.56 16.94 5.39
N SER A 319 11.62 17.37 6.06
CA SER A 319 12.98 17.21 5.56
C SER A 319 13.91 16.76 6.68
N SER A 320 15.11 16.38 6.33
CA SER A 320 16.17 16.02 7.27
C SER A 320 17.52 16.47 6.74
N TRP A 321 18.47 16.65 7.65
CA TRP A 321 19.85 16.92 7.30
C TRP A 321 20.76 15.92 7.99
N ILE A 322 21.44 15.09 7.20
CA ILE A 322 22.41 14.11 7.67
C ILE A 322 23.78 14.68 7.38
N TYR A 323 24.68 14.67 8.35
CA TYR A 323 26.01 15.31 8.22
C TYR A 323 27.07 14.57 9.01
N ASP A 324 28.30 14.81 8.64
CA ASP A 324 29.48 14.36 9.40
C ASP A 324 29.61 15.15 10.71
N LYS A 325 29.56 14.44 11.82
CA LYS A 325 29.74 14.99 13.17
C LYS A 325 31.17 14.77 13.70
N GLY A 326 31.97 13.98 13.01
CA GLY A 326 33.32 13.60 13.41
C GLY A 326 33.80 12.28 12.79
N MET A 327 32.97 11.60 12.01
CA MET A 327 33.31 10.31 11.41
C MET A 327 34.55 10.39 10.51
N LYS A 328 34.69 11.44 9.69
CA LYS A 328 35.88 11.65 8.85
C LYS A 328 37.15 11.78 9.68
N ASP A 329 37.06 12.50 10.82
CA ASP A 329 38.21 12.72 11.71
C ASP A 329 38.62 11.41 12.37
N SER A 330 37.67 10.62 12.82
CA SER A 330 37.87 9.26 13.36
C SER A 330 38.52 8.33 12.34
N LEU A 331 38.29 8.52 11.06
CA LEU A 331 38.89 7.77 9.96
C LEU A 331 40.22 8.37 9.45
N GLY A 332 40.67 9.49 10.01
CA GLY A 332 41.90 10.17 9.60
C GLY A 332 41.77 10.90 8.26
N ILE A 333 40.55 11.26 7.84
CA ILE A 333 40.29 11.97 6.59
C ILE A 333 40.25 13.47 6.87
N SER A 334 41.08 14.24 6.18
CA SER A 334 41.06 15.70 6.21
C SER A 334 40.47 16.26 4.93
N ILE A 335 39.79 17.41 5.04
CA ILE A 335 39.17 18.11 3.91
C ILE A 335 39.68 19.53 3.90
N ASP A 336 40.06 20.00 2.72
CA ASP A 336 40.40 21.40 2.45
C ASP A 336 39.63 21.87 1.23
N PHE A 337 39.14 23.12 1.25
CA PHE A 337 38.40 23.71 0.14
C PHE A 337 38.52 25.23 0.10
N VAL A 338 38.33 25.78 -1.07
CA VAL A 338 38.16 27.23 -1.29
C VAL A 338 36.72 27.51 -1.70
N LYS A 339 36.13 28.58 -1.20
CA LYS A 339 34.73 28.91 -1.53
C LYS A 339 34.55 30.41 -1.85
N LYS A 340 33.56 30.67 -2.69
CA LYS A 340 33.00 32.02 -2.92
C LYS A 340 31.48 31.95 -2.83
N GLY A 341 30.92 32.75 -1.96
CA GLY A 341 29.48 32.73 -1.58
C GLY A 341 29.29 32.19 -0.17
N LYS A 342 28.29 32.74 0.55
CA LYS A 342 28.03 32.43 1.97
C LYS A 342 27.71 30.95 2.17
N TYR A 343 26.92 30.38 1.29
CA TYR A 343 26.40 29.03 1.38
C TYR A 343 27.06 28.02 0.43
N ALA A 344 28.22 28.37 -0.16
CA ALA A 344 28.86 27.53 -1.18
C ALA A 344 29.32 26.16 -0.67
N ASP A 345 29.42 25.98 0.64
CA ASP A 345 29.74 24.73 1.31
C ASP A 345 28.51 23.99 1.82
N LEU A 346 27.29 24.51 1.55
CA LEU A 346 26.05 23.79 1.82
C LEU A 346 25.99 22.53 0.94
N GLY A 347 25.90 21.36 1.55
CA GLY A 347 25.91 20.09 0.82
C GLY A 347 27.29 19.65 0.30
N TYR A 348 28.37 20.46 0.50
CA TYR A 348 29.72 19.97 0.25
C TYR A 348 29.98 18.73 1.11
N SER A 349 30.28 17.61 0.46
CA SER A 349 30.31 16.30 1.09
C SER A 349 31.61 15.56 0.76
N TRP A 350 32.04 14.68 1.65
CA TRP A 350 33.05 13.69 1.37
C TRP A 350 32.42 12.32 1.13
N GLY A 351 33.03 11.52 0.25
CA GLY A 351 32.52 10.20 -0.07
C GLY A 351 32.90 9.18 0.99
N LEU A 352 31.93 8.50 1.56
CA LEU A 352 32.14 7.34 2.41
C LEU A 352 32.83 6.24 1.60
N PRO A 353 34.02 5.77 2.03
CA PRO A 353 34.73 4.69 1.34
C PRO A 353 33.82 3.46 1.21
N LEU A 354 33.88 2.78 0.07
CA LEU A 354 33.16 1.54 -0.26
C LEU A 354 31.63 1.70 -0.53
N ILE A 355 30.97 2.74 -0.01
CA ILE A 355 29.50 2.88 -0.11
C ILE A 355 29.13 3.92 -1.17
N GLY A 356 30.05 4.83 -1.54
CA GLY A 356 29.82 5.85 -2.56
C GLY A 356 28.81 6.93 -2.18
N LEU A 357 28.43 7.04 -0.91
CA LEU A 357 27.53 8.06 -0.40
C LEU A 357 28.31 9.31 0.01
N GLY A 358 27.82 10.48 -0.41
CA GLY A 358 28.35 11.76 0.04
C GLY A 358 27.73 12.18 1.36
N LEU A 359 28.57 12.39 2.38
CA LEU A 359 28.13 12.90 3.68
C LEU A 359 28.54 14.37 3.81
N PRO A 360 27.59 15.33 3.96
CA PRO A 360 27.91 16.74 4.17
C PRO A 360 28.88 16.94 5.34
N VAL A 361 29.86 17.80 5.16
CA VAL A 361 30.95 18.00 6.13
C VAL A 361 30.55 18.69 7.43
N ARG A 362 29.35 19.28 7.47
CA ARG A 362 28.85 20.04 8.63
C ARG A 362 27.32 20.04 8.75
N ASN A 363 26.84 20.40 9.92
CA ASN A 363 25.43 20.73 10.14
C ASN A 363 25.04 22.06 9.47
N LEU A 364 23.76 22.30 9.35
CA LEU A 364 23.17 23.58 8.98
C LEU A 364 23.46 24.63 10.05
N SER A 365 23.79 25.86 9.62
CA SER A 365 23.78 27.02 10.49
C SER A 365 22.35 27.44 10.86
N ASP A 366 22.18 28.27 11.86
CA ASP A 366 20.84 28.75 12.30
C ASP A 366 20.13 29.53 11.19
N ASP A 367 20.86 30.30 10.40
CA ASP A 367 20.32 31.01 9.24
C ASP A 367 19.86 30.04 8.13
N GLU A 368 20.64 29.01 7.84
CA GLU A 368 20.24 27.95 6.90
C GLU A 368 19.01 27.18 7.41
N LYS A 369 18.97 26.82 8.69
CA LYS A 369 17.79 26.17 9.31
C LYS A 369 16.53 27.03 9.15
N SER A 370 16.64 28.35 9.39
CA SER A 370 15.52 29.27 9.21
C SER A 370 15.02 29.31 7.76
N GLN A 371 15.91 29.26 6.78
CA GLN A 371 15.53 29.22 5.36
C GLN A 371 14.88 27.88 4.97
N PHE A 372 15.40 26.75 5.47
CA PHE A 372 14.78 25.44 5.29
C PHE A 372 13.38 25.39 5.93
N GLU A 373 13.23 25.94 7.13
CA GLU A 373 11.92 26.03 7.81
C GLU A 373 10.89 26.78 6.98
N GLN A 374 11.26 27.97 6.45
CA GLN A 374 10.40 28.76 5.59
C GLN A 374 10.00 27.99 4.33
N SER A 375 10.95 27.32 3.69
CA SER A 375 10.70 26.51 2.50
C SER A 375 9.74 25.35 2.80
N ILE A 376 9.97 24.61 3.88
CA ILE A 376 9.11 23.46 4.29
C ILE A 376 7.69 23.92 4.61
N LYS A 377 7.55 25.05 5.33
CA LYS A 377 6.24 25.62 5.65
C LYS A 377 5.50 26.12 4.41
N SER A 378 6.19 26.71 3.44
CA SER A 378 5.59 27.12 2.16
C SER A 378 5.07 25.91 1.38
N HIS A 379 5.88 24.87 1.18
CA HIS A 379 5.45 23.66 0.49
C HIS A 379 4.27 22.95 1.22
N TYR A 380 4.26 22.99 2.54
CA TYR A 380 3.13 22.48 3.29
C TYR A 380 1.85 23.25 3.04
N GLN A 381 1.89 24.57 3.07
CA GLN A 381 0.73 25.42 2.79
C GLN A 381 0.20 25.20 1.37
N GLU A 382 1.10 25.05 0.39
CA GLU A 382 0.73 24.69 -0.98
C GLU A 382 0.02 23.32 -1.03
N PHE A 383 0.55 22.31 -0.33
CA PHE A 383 -0.08 20.99 -0.28
C PHE A 383 -1.49 21.06 0.34
N VAL A 384 -1.64 21.73 1.47
CA VAL A 384 -2.96 21.92 2.13
C VAL A 384 -3.92 22.65 1.20
N GLN A 385 -3.49 23.71 0.50
CA GLN A 385 -4.32 24.45 -0.46
C GLN A 385 -4.76 23.55 -1.62
N MET A 386 -3.84 22.78 -2.20
CA MET A 386 -4.16 21.87 -3.29
C MET A 386 -5.17 20.81 -2.88
N VAL A 387 -5.05 20.26 -1.65
CA VAL A 387 -6.06 19.34 -1.11
C VAL A 387 -7.39 20.04 -0.93
N ALA A 388 -7.41 21.27 -0.40
CA ALA A 388 -8.63 22.06 -0.25
C ALA A 388 -9.35 22.26 -1.59
N ASP A 389 -8.59 22.61 -2.63
CA ASP A 389 -9.12 22.81 -3.97
C ASP A 389 -9.62 21.49 -4.59
N GLY A 390 -8.81 20.44 -4.56
CA GLY A 390 -9.14 19.13 -5.15
C GLY A 390 -10.33 18.45 -4.46
N ARG A 391 -10.43 18.58 -3.14
CA ARG A 391 -11.53 18.01 -2.34
C ARG A 391 -12.70 18.98 -2.12
N LYS A 392 -12.63 20.21 -2.65
CA LYS A 392 -13.66 21.26 -2.48
C LYS A 392 -13.92 21.57 -1.00
N MET A 393 -12.85 21.60 -0.21
CA MET A 393 -12.88 21.88 1.23
C MET A 393 -12.33 23.29 1.49
N ASN A 394 -12.65 23.83 2.66
CA ASN A 394 -12.01 25.05 3.15
C ASN A 394 -10.60 24.74 3.66
N PHE A 395 -9.64 25.64 3.41
CA PHE A 395 -8.23 25.50 3.83
C PHE A 395 -8.12 25.16 5.34
N ASP A 396 -8.81 25.91 6.19
CA ASP A 396 -8.74 25.73 7.65
C ASP A 396 -9.30 24.36 8.10
N ASN A 397 -10.23 23.80 7.34
CA ASN A 397 -10.77 22.46 7.65
C ASN A 397 -9.77 21.37 7.24
N VAL A 398 -9.08 21.55 6.11
CA VAL A 398 -7.99 20.63 5.71
C VAL A 398 -6.84 20.74 6.71
N GLU A 399 -6.43 21.94 7.10
CA GLU A 399 -5.34 22.17 8.05
C GLU A 399 -5.57 21.45 9.39
N LYS A 400 -6.80 21.44 9.92
CA LYS A 400 -7.16 20.75 11.17
C LYS A 400 -6.97 19.23 11.11
N ILE A 401 -7.11 18.63 9.93
CA ILE A 401 -6.97 17.18 9.71
C ILE A 401 -5.66 16.79 9.01
N ALA A 402 -4.85 17.78 8.64
CA ALA A 402 -3.55 17.60 8.00
C ALA A 402 -2.43 17.35 9.03
N GLN A 403 -1.45 18.22 9.12
CA GLN A 403 -0.30 18.15 10.04
C GLN A 403 0.52 16.85 9.89
N GLY A 404 0.41 16.18 8.73
CA GLY A 404 1.05 14.91 8.46
C GLY A 404 0.34 13.68 9.01
N ARG A 405 -0.88 13.82 9.57
CA ARG A 405 -1.64 12.70 10.16
C ARG A 405 -2.09 11.71 9.10
N VAL A 406 -1.99 10.43 9.43
CA VAL A 406 -2.51 9.31 8.64
C VAL A 406 -3.86 8.87 9.16
N TYR A 407 -4.68 8.30 8.27
CA TYR A 407 -6.01 7.78 8.59
C TYR A 407 -6.25 6.46 7.87
N LEU A 408 -7.08 5.60 8.44
CA LEU A 408 -7.67 4.49 7.70
C LEU A 408 -8.77 4.99 6.76
N GLY A 409 -9.04 4.21 5.69
CA GLY A 409 -9.94 4.62 4.62
C GLY A 409 -11.33 5.05 5.09
N GLU A 410 -11.96 4.35 6.03
CA GLU A 410 -13.26 4.73 6.59
C GLU A 410 -13.21 6.09 7.29
N LYS A 411 -12.19 6.32 8.09
CA LYS A 411 -11.99 7.60 8.77
C LYS A 411 -11.73 8.71 7.75
N ALA A 412 -10.92 8.44 6.73
CA ALA A 412 -10.63 9.38 5.66
C ALA A 412 -11.89 9.74 4.85
N LYS A 413 -12.80 8.79 4.62
CA LYS A 413 -14.12 9.06 4.00
C LYS A 413 -14.96 10.00 4.87
N ASN A 414 -15.05 9.74 6.17
CA ASN A 414 -15.80 10.59 7.09
C ASN A 414 -15.22 12.01 7.18
N LEU A 415 -13.92 12.18 6.91
CA LEU A 415 -13.25 13.49 6.87
C LEU A 415 -13.33 14.17 5.48
N GLY A 416 -13.94 13.55 4.47
CA GLY A 416 -14.05 14.07 3.11
C GLY A 416 -12.79 13.91 2.26
N LEU A 417 -11.78 13.18 2.75
CA LEU A 417 -10.54 12.92 2.02
C LEU A 417 -10.66 11.76 1.00
N VAL A 418 -11.63 10.89 1.18
CA VAL A 418 -11.98 9.75 0.31
C VAL A 418 -13.47 9.85 -0.01
N ASP A 419 -13.88 9.42 -1.21
CA ASP A 419 -15.28 9.48 -1.64
C ASP A 419 -16.03 8.20 -1.29
N GLU A 420 -15.43 7.03 -1.56
CA GLU A 420 -16.10 5.74 -1.41
C GLU A 420 -15.21 4.69 -0.78
N ILE A 421 -15.84 3.72 -0.12
CA ILE A 421 -15.18 2.55 0.45
C ILE A 421 -15.36 1.35 -0.49
N GLY A 422 -14.26 0.74 -0.89
CA GLY A 422 -14.21 -0.42 -1.77
C GLY A 422 -12.79 -0.71 -2.25
N GLY A 423 -12.61 -1.82 -2.94
CA GLY A 423 -11.35 -2.20 -3.57
C GLY A 423 -11.28 -1.80 -5.04
N LEU A 424 -10.28 -2.35 -5.75
CA LEU A 424 -10.05 -2.07 -7.18
C LEU A 424 -11.28 -2.39 -8.04
N ASP A 425 -11.96 -3.48 -7.77
CA ASP A 425 -13.15 -3.86 -8.52
C ASP A 425 -14.29 -2.85 -8.37
N PHE A 426 -14.53 -2.37 -7.14
CA PHE A 426 -15.49 -1.31 -6.91
C PHE A 426 -15.11 -0.02 -7.65
N ALA A 427 -13.84 0.34 -7.69
CA ALA A 427 -13.32 1.47 -8.45
C ALA A 427 -13.57 1.30 -9.97
N ILE A 428 -13.42 0.09 -10.50
CA ILE A 428 -13.74 -0.24 -11.89
C ILE A 428 -15.23 -0.05 -12.18
N GLU A 429 -16.11 -0.58 -11.33
CA GLU A 429 -17.56 -0.39 -11.51
C GLU A 429 -17.97 1.09 -11.39
N LEU A 430 -17.34 1.83 -10.50
CA LEU A 430 -17.53 3.28 -10.39
C LEU A 430 -17.03 4.01 -11.66
N ALA A 431 -15.90 3.59 -12.22
CA ALA A 431 -15.37 4.13 -13.47
C ALA A 431 -16.32 3.86 -14.65
N LYS A 432 -16.92 2.66 -14.74
CA LYS A 432 -17.97 2.33 -15.71
C LYS A 432 -19.16 3.28 -15.57
N LYS A 433 -19.65 3.46 -14.36
CA LYS A 433 -20.79 4.34 -14.05
C LYS A 433 -20.51 5.79 -14.45
N GLU A 434 -19.36 6.34 -14.07
CA GLU A 434 -18.97 7.72 -14.39
C GLU A 434 -18.76 7.93 -15.92
N ALA A 435 -18.40 6.87 -16.65
CA ALA A 435 -18.28 6.87 -18.11
C ALA A 435 -19.59 6.58 -18.84
N GLY A 436 -20.72 6.38 -18.13
CA GLY A 436 -22.02 6.04 -18.73
C GLY A 436 -22.05 4.64 -19.36
N ILE A 437 -21.22 3.72 -18.89
CA ILE A 437 -21.22 2.30 -19.30
C ILE A 437 -22.20 1.53 -18.42
N LEU A 438 -23.03 0.69 -19.02
CA LEU A 438 -23.99 -0.12 -18.27
C LEU A 438 -23.26 -1.18 -17.42
N THR A 439 -23.78 -1.49 -16.25
CA THR A 439 -23.14 -2.41 -15.28
C THR A 439 -22.95 -3.83 -15.85
N ASP A 440 -23.86 -4.29 -16.72
CA ASP A 440 -23.82 -5.59 -17.37
C ASP A 440 -23.05 -5.60 -18.70
N GLU A 441 -22.60 -4.44 -19.17
CA GLU A 441 -21.82 -4.31 -20.39
C GLU A 441 -20.39 -4.81 -20.16
N ASP A 442 -19.94 -5.73 -21.02
CA ASP A 442 -18.57 -6.23 -21.01
C ASP A 442 -17.61 -5.14 -21.48
N VAL A 443 -16.54 -4.92 -20.71
CA VAL A 443 -15.45 -3.98 -21.02
C VAL A 443 -14.15 -4.74 -21.20
N GLU A 444 -13.25 -4.18 -22.00
CA GLU A 444 -11.86 -4.65 -22.06
C GLU A 444 -10.96 -3.77 -21.19
N PHE A 445 -9.94 -4.37 -20.60
CA PHE A 445 -8.99 -3.65 -19.76
C PHE A 445 -7.68 -3.43 -20.51
N ILE A 446 -7.15 -2.23 -20.42
CA ILE A 446 -5.83 -1.86 -20.91
C ILE A 446 -4.98 -1.53 -19.69
N GLU A 447 -4.07 -2.45 -19.35
CA GLU A 447 -3.16 -2.24 -18.22
C GLU A 447 -1.90 -1.49 -18.67
N LEU A 448 -1.50 -0.48 -17.86
CA LEU A 448 -0.33 0.34 -18.09
C LEU A 448 0.51 0.49 -16.80
N PRO A 449 1.85 0.49 -16.88
CA PRO A 449 2.62 0.29 -18.10
C PRO A 449 2.47 -1.15 -18.64
N LYS A 450 2.52 -1.30 -19.95
CA LYS A 450 2.58 -2.64 -20.54
C LYS A 450 3.88 -3.31 -20.07
N THR A 451 3.74 -4.44 -19.37
CA THR A 451 4.91 -5.25 -19.00
C THR A 451 5.56 -5.77 -20.29
N PRO A 452 6.87 -5.53 -20.51
CA PRO A 452 7.54 -6.12 -21.66
C PRO A 452 7.48 -7.64 -21.53
N PHE A 453 7.09 -8.33 -22.59
CA PHE A 453 6.96 -9.80 -22.68
C PHE A 453 8.27 -10.54 -22.32
N LEU A 454 9.40 -9.84 -22.35
CA LEU A 454 10.72 -10.30 -21.92
C LEU A 454 11.45 -9.13 -21.25
N SER A 455 11.50 -9.12 -19.92
CA SER A 455 12.43 -8.25 -19.21
C SER A 455 13.78 -8.95 -19.13
N PHE A 456 14.83 -8.31 -19.64
CA PHE A 456 16.21 -8.80 -19.56
C PHE A 456 16.63 -9.00 -18.08
N ALA A 457 16.10 -8.18 -17.17
CA ALA A 457 16.27 -8.35 -15.73
C ALA A 457 15.63 -9.66 -15.23
N ALA A 458 14.40 -9.98 -15.63
CA ALA A 458 13.74 -11.24 -15.25
C ALA A 458 14.48 -12.45 -15.81
N LEU A 459 15.10 -12.33 -17.01
CA LEU A 459 15.94 -13.37 -17.58
C LEU A 459 17.22 -13.61 -16.74
N ILE A 460 17.88 -12.52 -16.33
CA ILE A 460 19.08 -12.58 -15.45
C ILE A 460 18.71 -13.18 -14.09
N THR A 461 17.61 -12.76 -13.49
CA THR A 461 17.12 -13.28 -12.20
C THR A 461 16.83 -14.78 -12.31
N SER A 462 16.22 -15.23 -13.42
CA SER A 462 15.94 -16.66 -13.64
C SER A 462 17.20 -17.52 -13.87
N ILE A 463 18.28 -16.94 -14.41
CA ILE A 463 19.54 -17.64 -14.71
C ILE A 463 20.46 -17.68 -13.47
N PHE A 464 20.53 -16.62 -12.70
CA PHE A 464 21.48 -16.47 -11.60
C PHE A 464 20.87 -16.62 -10.21
N GLY A 465 19.55 -16.65 -10.07
CA GLY A 465 18.83 -16.91 -8.81
C GLY A 465 19.05 -15.85 -7.72
N VAL A 466 19.57 -14.68 -8.08
CA VAL A 466 19.86 -13.58 -7.13
C VAL A 466 19.06 -12.35 -7.55
N GLU A 467 18.04 -12.01 -6.79
CA GLU A 467 17.48 -10.67 -6.85
C GLU A 467 18.45 -9.71 -6.14
N ALA A 468 18.83 -8.63 -6.80
CA ALA A 468 19.72 -7.61 -6.22
C ALA A 468 19.13 -6.95 -4.94
N LYS A 469 17.84 -7.17 -4.68
CA LYS A 469 17.14 -6.74 -3.45
C LYS A 469 17.55 -7.50 -2.19
N ASP A 470 18.08 -8.72 -2.32
CA ASP A 470 18.42 -9.57 -1.15
C ASP A 470 19.75 -9.17 -0.45
N VAL A 471 20.45 -8.15 -0.93
CA VAL A 471 21.79 -7.79 -0.45
C VAL A 471 21.81 -6.59 0.52
N ILE A 472 20.78 -5.76 0.49
CA ILE A 472 20.74 -4.52 1.30
C ILE A 472 19.51 -4.58 2.20
N SER A 473 19.72 -4.38 3.53
CA SER A 473 18.57 -4.33 4.45
C SER A 473 17.69 -3.10 4.17
N PRO A 474 16.37 -3.19 4.40
CA PRO A 474 15.45 -2.07 4.23
C PRO A 474 15.90 -0.81 4.97
N GLU A 475 16.44 -0.94 6.18
CA GLU A 475 16.94 0.19 6.97
C GLU A 475 18.12 0.90 6.30
N LEU A 476 18.99 0.15 5.63
CA LEU A 476 20.11 0.73 4.89
C LEU A 476 19.61 1.42 3.60
N GLU A 477 18.62 0.85 2.93
CA GLU A 477 17.95 1.51 1.79
C GLU A 477 17.31 2.82 2.21
N HIS A 478 16.60 2.85 3.35
CA HIS A 478 16.03 4.07 3.93
C HIS A 478 17.08 5.11 4.27
N PHE A 479 18.18 4.68 4.87
CA PHE A 479 19.29 5.58 5.17
C PHE A 479 19.90 6.16 3.89
N ILE A 480 20.17 5.33 2.88
CA ILE A 480 20.67 5.76 1.57
C ILE A 480 19.70 6.73 0.90
N PHE A 481 18.40 6.44 0.93
CA PHE A 481 17.38 7.33 0.40
C PHE A 481 17.40 8.69 1.08
N ARG A 482 17.53 8.74 2.42
CA ARG A 482 17.62 10.01 3.18
C ARG A 482 18.89 10.79 2.86
N VAL A 483 20.01 10.12 2.73
CA VAL A 483 21.28 10.78 2.34
C VAL A 483 21.18 11.38 0.93
N LYS A 484 20.61 10.65 -0.01
CA LYS A 484 20.42 11.13 -1.39
C LYS A 484 19.45 12.31 -1.51
N ASN A 485 18.49 12.42 -0.61
CA ASN A 485 17.47 13.48 -0.58
C ASN A 485 17.69 14.45 0.59
N ASN A 486 18.92 14.58 1.02
CA ASN A 486 19.31 15.40 2.17
C ASN A 486 18.92 16.87 1.98
N GLY A 487 18.15 17.42 2.93
CA GLY A 487 17.67 18.79 2.87
C GLY A 487 16.45 19.03 1.95
N ILE A 488 16.04 18.07 1.13
CA ILE A 488 14.88 18.24 0.23
C ILE A 488 13.58 18.14 1.05
N PRO A 489 12.69 19.14 0.98
CA PRO A 489 11.34 19.04 1.55
C PRO A 489 10.51 18.01 0.78
N MET A 490 10.01 16.98 1.46
CA MET A 490 9.30 15.88 0.80
C MET A 490 7.95 15.60 1.47
N PRO A 491 6.87 15.44 0.69
CA PRO A 491 5.65 14.82 1.11
C PRO A 491 5.82 13.30 1.14
N ILE A 492 6.56 12.80 2.12
CA ILE A 492 6.80 11.38 2.32
C ILE A 492 6.24 10.94 3.67
N MET A 493 5.59 9.79 3.68
CA MET A 493 5.22 9.05 4.87
C MET A 493 6.43 8.23 5.36
N GLU A 494 6.32 7.66 6.52
CA GLU A 494 7.33 6.76 7.06
C GLU A 494 7.52 5.53 6.20
N LEU A 495 8.76 5.27 5.79
CA LEU A 495 9.07 4.11 4.96
C LEU A 495 8.93 2.79 5.72
N ASP A 496 9.10 2.81 7.05
CA ASP A 496 8.87 1.64 7.90
C ASP A 496 7.40 1.17 7.94
N TYR A 497 6.43 2.02 7.60
CA TYR A 497 5.06 1.55 7.32
C TYR A 497 5.02 0.67 6.07
N TYR A 498 5.74 1.05 5.03
CA TYR A 498 5.84 0.26 3.81
C TYR A 498 6.48 -1.10 4.06
N ASP A 499 7.58 -1.12 4.81
CA ASP A 499 8.27 -2.37 5.18
C ASP A 499 7.42 -3.25 6.09
N PHE A 500 6.68 -2.65 7.02
CA PHE A 500 5.75 -3.40 7.87
C PHE A 500 4.64 -4.08 7.05
N ILE A 501 4.19 -3.43 6.00
CA ILE A 501 3.08 -3.89 5.15
C ILE A 501 3.55 -4.91 4.12
N TYR A 502 4.71 -4.69 3.49
CA TYR A 502 5.23 -5.49 2.38
C TYR A 502 6.50 -6.28 2.72
N GLY A 503 7.16 -5.97 3.84
CA GLY A 503 8.29 -6.75 4.35
C GLY A 503 7.83 -8.12 4.86
N ASN A 504 8.65 -9.12 4.65
CA ASN A 504 8.38 -10.52 5.03
C ASN A 504 8.15 -10.72 6.53
#